data_5f1e930b2332550d867a1c6125c1920e
#
_entry.id   5f1e930b2332550d867a1c6125c1920e
#
_cell.length_a   1.000
_cell.length_b   1.000
_cell.length_c   1.000
_cell.angle_alpha   90.00
_cell.angle_beta   90.00
_cell.angle_gamma   90.00
#
_symmetry.space_group_name_H-M   'P 1'
#
loop_
_entity.id
_entity.type
_entity.pdbx_description
1 polymer ?
#
loop_
_entity_poly.entity_id
_entity_poly.type
_entity_poly.pdbx_seq_one_letter_code
_entity_poly.pdbx_strand_id
1 'polypeptide(L)'
;MSQSICILGGGFGGLYTALALSKLDWKDQQPDIVLVDKRDRFLFAPLLYEIVTGELQTWEIAPPYEELLANTGVRFHQSGVDSIDISGQTVTLDDGETLSYDRIVLALGGETPMDMALGVAEHAIPFRTLEDAYRLKERLRSLEETNPEKIRVAVVGGGYSGVEVACKTAERLGNKGRVRIVERASDILQNSTEFNRKAAKQALSEKKVWIDYETTVTEVTADTISLSYKDKTDTLPVDIVLWTVGNKVSPALDALDLPRNERRQFTISPTLQVTEHPNIFALGDLSDGVDATGQSVPTTAQSALQQADYAAWNIWASLTGRPLLPFRYQHLGEMMTLGRDNATLTGLGLKLDGSLAHIARRLTYLYRMPTLEHQIRVGFNWITQPLQSLITTAEK
;
A
#
# COMPACT_ATOMS: atom_id res chain seq x y z
N MET A 1 13.23 33.03 -12.19
CA MET A 1 11.96 32.41 -11.75
C MET A 1 12.32 31.32 -10.77
N SER A 2 11.53 31.14 -9.70
CA SER A 2 11.73 30.01 -8.77
C SER A 2 11.43 28.73 -9.51
N GLN A 3 12.26 27.69 -9.34
CA GLN A 3 12.04 26.36 -9.90
C GLN A 3 10.84 25.71 -9.19
N SER A 4 10.05 24.90 -9.91
CA SER A 4 8.85 24.26 -9.40
C SER A 4 8.95 22.73 -9.54
N ILE A 5 8.59 22.03 -8.46
CA ILE A 5 8.58 20.57 -8.39
C ILE A 5 7.17 20.13 -7.99
N CYS A 6 6.49 19.41 -8.88
CA CYS A 6 5.15 18.87 -8.63
C CYS A 6 5.25 17.37 -8.33
N ILE A 7 4.74 16.92 -7.19
CA ILE A 7 4.73 15.51 -6.77
C ILE A 7 3.28 15.06 -6.71
N LEU A 8 2.92 14.13 -7.59
CA LEU A 8 1.57 13.60 -7.71
C LEU A 8 1.44 12.26 -6.98
N GLY A 9 0.69 12.25 -5.89
CA GLY A 9 0.48 11.11 -5.01
C GLY A 9 1.33 11.16 -3.75
N GLY A 10 0.69 11.14 -2.59
CA GLY A 10 1.31 11.19 -1.27
C GLY A 10 1.60 9.83 -0.64
N GLY A 11 1.71 8.75 -1.43
CA GLY A 11 2.12 7.43 -0.95
C GLY A 11 3.60 7.35 -0.58
N PHE A 12 4.13 6.12 -0.47
CA PHE A 12 5.54 5.89 -0.11
C PHE A 12 6.52 6.58 -1.05
N GLY A 13 6.28 6.56 -2.37
CA GLY A 13 7.14 7.25 -3.32
C GLY A 13 7.10 8.76 -3.16
N GLY A 14 5.90 9.35 -3.22
CA GLY A 14 5.76 10.81 -3.27
C GLY A 14 6.04 11.52 -1.96
N LEU A 15 5.43 11.10 -0.84
CA LEU A 15 5.67 11.74 0.46
C LEU A 15 7.15 11.68 0.85
N TYR A 16 7.78 10.52 0.73
CA TYR A 16 9.20 10.38 1.11
C TYR A 16 10.13 11.14 0.16
N THR A 17 9.78 11.28 -1.13
CA THR A 17 10.48 12.19 -2.04
C THR A 17 10.35 13.65 -1.59
N ALA A 18 9.15 14.09 -1.22
CA ALA A 18 8.91 15.45 -0.72
C ALA A 18 9.73 15.73 0.56
N LEU A 19 9.70 14.81 1.52
CA LEU A 19 10.46 14.91 2.77
C LEU A 19 11.99 14.85 2.53
N ALA A 20 12.46 14.09 1.56
CA ALA A 20 13.87 14.05 1.20
C ALA A 20 14.32 15.35 0.50
N LEU A 21 13.54 15.86 -0.45
CA LEU A 21 13.80 17.15 -1.13
C LEU A 21 13.90 18.32 -0.15
N SER A 22 13.03 18.35 0.87
CA SER A 22 13.03 19.42 1.87
C SER A 22 14.31 19.50 2.71
N LYS A 23 15.08 18.41 2.77
CA LYS A 23 16.33 18.32 3.54
C LYS A 23 17.59 18.62 2.73
N LEU A 24 17.46 18.78 1.41
CA LEU A 24 18.61 19.04 0.53
C LEU A 24 19.03 20.50 0.59
N ASP A 25 20.31 20.76 0.38
CA ASP A 25 20.87 22.11 0.39
C ASP A 25 20.61 22.82 -0.95
N TRP A 26 19.54 23.61 -0.98
CA TRP A 26 19.15 24.42 -2.14
C TRP A 26 19.87 25.77 -2.21
N LYS A 27 20.70 26.09 -1.22
CA LYS A 27 21.33 27.41 -1.05
C LYS A 27 20.29 28.53 -1.09
N ASP A 28 20.48 29.50 -2.00
CA ASP A 28 19.59 30.65 -2.17
C ASP A 28 18.44 30.40 -3.18
N GLN A 29 18.25 29.17 -3.65
CA GLN A 29 17.29 28.81 -4.70
C GLN A 29 16.29 27.75 -4.25
N GLN A 30 15.61 28.01 -3.13
CA GLN A 30 14.56 27.10 -2.67
C GLN A 30 13.46 26.95 -3.75
N PRO A 31 13.22 25.75 -4.29
CA PRO A 31 12.15 25.52 -5.25
C PRO A 31 10.77 25.57 -4.55
N ASP A 32 9.74 25.85 -5.33
CA ASP A 32 8.37 25.62 -4.90
C ASP A 32 8.06 24.12 -5.05
N ILE A 33 7.93 23.41 -3.93
CA ILE A 33 7.62 21.97 -3.92
C ILE A 33 6.17 21.79 -3.51
N VAL A 34 5.38 21.15 -4.39
CA VAL A 34 3.96 20.88 -4.14
C VAL A 34 3.74 19.38 -4.13
N LEU A 35 3.18 18.85 -3.03
CA LEU A 35 2.66 17.50 -2.95
C LEU A 35 1.14 17.53 -3.17
N VAL A 36 0.66 16.79 -4.17
CA VAL A 36 -0.76 16.66 -4.50
C VAL A 36 -1.26 15.26 -4.16
N ASP A 37 -2.31 15.15 -3.37
CA ASP A 37 -3.04 13.90 -3.14
C ASP A 37 -4.52 14.19 -2.89
N LYS A 38 -5.40 13.30 -3.33
CA LYS A 38 -6.85 13.42 -3.11
C LYS A 38 -7.25 13.22 -1.64
N ARG A 39 -6.41 12.57 -0.84
CA ARG A 39 -6.60 12.36 0.60
C ARG A 39 -5.86 13.40 1.40
N ASP A 40 -6.34 13.67 2.61
CA ASP A 40 -5.72 14.59 3.55
C ASP A 40 -4.55 14.00 4.34
N ARG A 41 -4.31 12.67 4.18
CA ARG A 41 -3.37 11.92 5.01
C ARG A 41 -2.61 10.84 4.28
N PHE A 42 -1.41 10.58 4.77
CA PHE A 42 -0.62 9.43 4.40
C PHE A 42 -1.25 8.14 4.94
N LEU A 43 -1.00 7.01 4.29
CA LEU A 43 -1.36 5.70 4.80
C LEU A 43 -0.15 4.78 4.81
N PHE A 44 0.24 4.32 6.00
CA PHE A 44 1.20 3.25 6.14
C PHE A 44 0.51 1.89 5.91
N ALA A 45 0.24 1.59 4.63
CA ALA A 45 -0.57 0.46 4.19
C ALA A 45 -0.17 -0.92 4.79
N PRO A 46 1.12 -1.24 5.10
CA PRO A 46 1.47 -2.50 5.73
C PRO A 46 0.87 -2.73 7.13
N LEU A 47 0.31 -1.70 7.75
CA LEU A 47 -0.37 -1.78 9.06
C LEU A 47 -1.89 -1.61 8.96
N LEU A 48 -2.46 -1.58 7.75
CA LEU A 48 -3.90 -1.38 7.53
C LEU A 48 -4.75 -2.49 8.17
N TYR A 49 -4.22 -3.70 8.20
CA TYR A 49 -4.92 -4.89 8.73
C TYR A 49 -5.25 -4.77 10.22
N GLU A 50 -4.41 -4.06 10.98
CA GLU A 50 -4.56 -3.85 12.41
C GLU A 50 -5.75 -2.93 12.77
N ILE A 51 -6.25 -2.13 11.83
CA ILE A 51 -7.48 -1.34 11.98
C ILE A 51 -8.71 -2.24 12.05
N VAL A 52 -8.72 -3.34 11.30
CA VAL A 52 -9.85 -4.29 11.26
C VAL A 52 -10.06 -4.96 12.61
N THR A 53 -8.97 -5.29 13.31
CA THR A 53 -8.96 -5.95 14.61
C THR A 53 -8.92 -4.96 15.79
N GLY A 54 -8.76 -3.66 15.50
CA GLY A 54 -8.68 -2.61 16.53
C GLY A 54 -7.37 -2.59 17.34
N GLU A 55 -6.30 -3.21 16.81
CA GLU A 55 -4.98 -3.21 17.44
C GLU A 55 -4.27 -1.86 17.31
N LEU A 56 -4.56 -1.10 16.26
CA LEU A 56 -4.02 0.24 16.03
C LEU A 56 -5.13 1.25 15.76
N GLN A 57 -4.84 2.48 16.07
CA GLN A 57 -5.69 3.63 15.80
C GLN A 57 -5.29 4.29 14.48
N THR A 58 -6.21 4.99 13.85
CA THR A 58 -6.01 5.64 12.56
C THR A 58 -4.83 6.61 12.55
N TRP A 59 -4.70 7.44 13.57
CA TRP A 59 -3.63 8.43 13.65
C TRP A 59 -2.21 7.80 13.70
N GLU A 60 -2.11 6.54 14.14
CA GLU A 60 -0.83 5.83 14.21
C GLU A 60 -0.31 5.46 12.82
N ILE A 61 -1.22 5.02 11.93
CA ILE A 61 -0.87 4.54 10.60
C ILE A 61 -1.22 5.49 9.47
N ALA A 62 -2.02 6.51 9.76
CA ALA A 62 -2.48 7.49 8.78
C ALA A 62 -2.42 8.93 9.32
N PRO A 63 -1.20 9.47 9.56
CA PRO A 63 -1.02 10.85 9.96
C PRO A 63 -1.38 11.82 8.84
N PRO A 64 -1.96 13.01 9.16
CA PRO A 64 -2.26 14.04 8.18
C PRO A 64 -1.01 14.58 7.49
N TYR A 65 -1.11 14.92 6.19
CA TYR A 65 0.00 15.55 5.46
C TYR A 65 0.40 16.89 6.08
N GLU A 66 -0.56 17.66 6.57
CA GLU A 66 -0.30 18.93 7.24
C GLU A 66 0.67 18.76 8.43
N GLU A 67 0.50 17.72 9.25
CA GLU A 67 1.44 17.39 10.34
C GLU A 67 2.81 16.95 9.80
N LEU A 68 2.82 16.07 8.79
CA LEU A 68 4.05 15.49 8.25
C LEU A 68 4.92 16.50 7.51
N LEU A 69 4.31 17.49 6.88
CA LEU A 69 4.98 18.51 6.08
C LEU A 69 5.21 19.81 6.85
N ALA A 70 4.75 19.89 8.10
CA ALA A 70 5.01 21.04 8.95
C ALA A 70 6.52 21.33 9.00
N ASN A 71 6.89 22.61 8.82
CA ASN A 71 8.27 23.10 8.84
C ASN A 71 9.21 22.52 7.74
N THR A 72 8.67 21.90 6.68
CA THR A 72 9.47 21.38 5.57
C THR A 72 9.59 22.35 4.38
N GLY A 73 8.72 23.35 4.31
CA GLY A 73 8.60 24.23 3.14
C GLY A 73 7.89 23.59 1.94
N VAL A 74 7.44 22.32 2.06
CA VAL A 74 6.63 21.66 1.03
C VAL A 74 5.16 22.06 1.21
N ARG A 75 4.53 22.53 0.15
CA ARG A 75 3.09 22.82 0.14
C ARG A 75 2.31 21.52 -0.10
N PHE A 76 1.28 21.29 0.67
CA PHE A 76 0.31 20.24 0.40
C PHE A 76 -0.91 20.83 -0.32
N HIS A 77 -1.34 20.20 -1.41
CA HIS A 77 -2.56 20.52 -2.12
C HIS A 77 -3.47 19.31 -2.15
N GLN A 78 -4.59 19.38 -1.45
CA GLN A 78 -5.56 18.29 -1.41
C GLN A 78 -6.48 18.37 -2.62
N SER A 79 -6.13 17.62 -3.67
CA SER A 79 -6.95 17.47 -4.88
C SER A 79 -6.59 16.17 -5.60
N GLY A 80 -7.48 15.69 -6.45
CA GLY A 80 -7.15 14.68 -7.45
C GLY A 80 -6.47 15.32 -8.65
N VAL A 81 -5.97 14.48 -9.55
CA VAL A 81 -5.34 14.89 -10.81
C VAL A 81 -6.33 14.62 -11.95
N ASP A 82 -6.77 15.65 -12.63
CA ASP A 82 -7.62 15.54 -13.82
C ASP A 82 -6.79 15.21 -15.06
N SER A 83 -5.79 16.05 -15.38
CA SER A 83 -4.97 15.88 -16.57
C SER A 83 -3.56 16.44 -16.42
N ILE A 84 -2.64 15.98 -17.28
CA ILE A 84 -1.24 16.42 -17.32
C ILE A 84 -0.90 16.77 -18.77
N ASP A 85 -0.48 18.00 -19.00
CA ASP A 85 0.11 18.45 -20.29
C ASP A 85 1.63 18.37 -20.19
N ILE A 86 2.21 17.35 -20.84
CA ILE A 86 3.67 17.15 -20.89
C ILE A 86 4.37 18.28 -21.65
N SER A 87 3.76 18.76 -22.73
CA SER A 87 4.33 19.80 -23.59
C SER A 87 4.29 21.17 -22.94
N GLY A 88 3.17 21.48 -22.29
CA GLY A 88 2.98 22.72 -21.54
C GLY A 88 3.60 22.70 -20.15
N GLN A 89 4.08 21.55 -19.69
CA GLN A 89 4.60 21.32 -18.32
C GLN A 89 3.61 21.80 -17.26
N THR A 90 2.35 21.40 -17.39
CA THR A 90 1.28 21.75 -16.45
C THR A 90 0.48 20.53 -16.00
N VAL A 91 -0.06 20.62 -14.79
CA VAL A 91 -1.01 19.66 -14.21
C VAL A 91 -2.30 20.37 -13.90
N THR A 92 -3.41 19.90 -14.42
CA THR A 92 -4.75 20.37 -14.04
C THR A 92 -5.32 19.45 -12.98
N LEU A 93 -5.82 20.02 -11.91
CA LEU A 93 -6.36 19.33 -10.75
C LEU A 93 -7.90 19.29 -10.80
N ASP A 94 -8.51 18.35 -10.06
CA ASP A 94 -9.98 18.18 -10.00
C ASP A 94 -10.74 19.43 -9.54
N ASP A 95 -10.09 20.29 -8.75
CA ASP A 95 -10.64 21.59 -8.30
C ASP A 95 -10.50 22.72 -9.32
N GLY A 96 -9.89 22.45 -10.47
CA GLY A 96 -9.67 23.39 -11.55
C GLY A 96 -8.39 24.21 -11.45
N GLU A 97 -7.60 24.06 -10.36
CA GLU A 97 -6.28 24.70 -10.28
C GLU A 97 -5.31 24.07 -11.29
N THR A 98 -4.43 24.90 -11.85
CA THR A 98 -3.38 24.46 -12.77
C THR A 98 -2.01 24.78 -12.17
N LEU A 99 -1.20 23.74 -11.97
CA LEU A 99 0.16 23.82 -11.47
C LEU A 99 1.16 23.67 -12.62
N SER A 100 2.10 24.60 -12.76
CA SER A 100 3.26 24.45 -13.66
C SER A 100 4.41 23.77 -12.94
N TYR A 101 5.25 23.03 -13.69
CA TYR A 101 6.40 22.34 -13.14
C TYR A 101 7.63 22.37 -14.03
N ASP A 102 8.81 22.46 -13.41
CA ASP A 102 10.10 22.15 -14.06
C ASP A 102 10.43 20.66 -13.92
N ARG A 103 9.98 20.03 -12.83
CA ARG A 103 10.10 18.59 -12.56
C ARG A 103 8.79 18.04 -12.02
N ILE A 104 8.41 16.87 -12.51
CA ILE A 104 7.22 16.18 -12.03
C ILE A 104 7.56 14.76 -11.55
N VAL A 105 6.93 14.34 -10.45
CA VAL A 105 7.03 12.99 -9.92
C VAL A 105 5.68 12.30 -10.00
N LEU A 106 5.58 11.24 -10.77
CA LEU A 106 4.41 10.38 -10.91
C LEU A 106 4.48 9.29 -9.83
N ALA A 107 3.74 9.46 -8.74
CA ALA A 107 3.72 8.56 -7.57
C ALA A 107 2.30 8.24 -7.09
N LEU A 108 1.28 8.35 -7.96
CA LEU A 108 -0.14 8.11 -7.63
C LEU A 108 -0.44 6.65 -7.23
N GLY A 109 0.53 5.74 -7.42
CA GLY A 109 0.36 4.33 -7.13
C GLY A 109 -0.63 3.66 -8.09
N GLY A 110 -1.21 2.54 -7.64
CA GLY A 110 -2.22 1.84 -8.41
C GLY A 110 -3.55 1.75 -7.67
N GLU A 111 -4.56 1.28 -8.37
CA GLU A 111 -5.90 1.05 -7.84
C GLU A 111 -6.26 -0.45 -7.94
N THR A 112 -7.18 -0.90 -7.09
CA THR A 112 -7.72 -2.25 -7.19
C THR A 112 -8.74 -2.30 -8.33
N PRO A 113 -8.55 -3.10 -9.38
CA PRO A 113 -9.55 -3.23 -10.44
C PRO A 113 -10.80 -3.94 -9.91
N MET A 114 -11.95 -3.28 -10.03
CA MET A 114 -13.22 -3.80 -9.56
C MET A 114 -14.12 -4.32 -10.72
N ASP A 115 -13.56 -4.40 -11.92
CA ASP A 115 -14.23 -4.82 -13.17
C ASP A 115 -13.81 -6.24 -13.64
N MET A 116 -13.17 -7.02 -12.77
CA MET A 116 -12.60 -8.33 -13.13
C MET A 116 -13.62 -9.49 -13.14
N ALA A 117 -14.77 -9.33 -12.48
CA ALA A 117 -15.88 -10.28 -12.52
C ALA A 117 -17.21 -9.54 -12.32
N LEU A 118 -18.31 -10.17 -12.73
CA LEU A 118 -19.64 -9.56 -12.65
C LEU A 118 -20.01 -9.22 -11.19
N GLY A 119 -20.52 -8.01 -10.95
CA GLY A 119 -20.99 -7.53 -9.65
C GLY A 119 -19.94 -7.24 -8.60
N VAL A 120 -18.63 -7.33 -8.94
CA VAL A 120 -17.54 -7.04 -7.99
C VAL A 120 -17.54 -5.57 -7.56
N ALA A 121 -17.77 -4.66 -8.50
CA ALA A 121 -17.79 -3.21 -8.21
C ALA A 121 -18.89 -2.83 -7.21
N GLU A 122 -20.03 -3.49 -7.24
CA GLU A 122 -21.21 -3.21 -6.42
C GLU A 122 -21.19 -3.93 -5.07
N HIS A 123 -20.65 -5.15 -5.03
CA HIS A 123 -20.85 -6.07 -3.90
C HIS A 123 -19.58 -6.45 -3.17
N ALA A 124 -18.38 -6.27 -3.76
CA ALA A 124 -17.14 -6.57 -3.06
C ALA A 124 -16.55 -5.31 -2.36
N ILE A 125 -15.72 -5.55 -1.37
CA ILE A 125 -14.97 -4.54 -0.67
C ILE A 125 -13.50 -4.69 -1.11
N PRO A 126 -12.90 -3.70 -1.78
CA PRO A 126 -11.45 -3.69 -1.98
C PRO A 126 -10.75 -3.54 -0.63
N PHE A 127 -9.45 -3.86 -0.57
CA PHE A 127 -8.70 -3.70 0.68
C PHE A 127 -7.33 -3.06 0.41
N ARG A 128 -7.35 -1.74 0.24
CA ARG A 128 -6.18 -0.93 -0.10
C ARG A 128 -6.13 0.41 0.63
N THR A 129 -7.28 0.95 1.00
CA THR A 129 -7.41 2.28 1.59
C THR A 129 -7.93 2.22 3.02
N LEU A 130 -7.86 3.34 3.72
CA LEU A 130 -8.40 3.47 5.07
C LEU A 130 -9.93 3.33 5.06
N GLU A 131 -10.58 3.88 4.03
CA GLU A 131 -12.03 3.78 3.79
C GLU A 131 -12.45 2.31 3.62
N ASP A 132 -11.65 1.52 2.90
CA ASP A 132 -11.90 0.08 2.71
C ASP A 132 -11.84 -0.67 4.06
N ALA A 133 -10.83 -0.36 4.88
CA ALA A 133 -10.70 -0.96 6.21
C ALA A 133 -11.86 -0.59 7.13
N TYR A 134 -12.33 0.64 7.08
CA TYR A 134 -13.51 1.07 7.82
C TYR A 134 -14.80 0.42 7.29
N ARG A 135 -14.96 0.34 5.97
CA ARG A 135 -16.11 -0.34 5.35
C ARG A 135 -16.16 -1.81 5.78
N LEU A 136 -15.02 -2.49 5.78
CA LEU A 136 -14.92 -3.86 6.29
C LEU A 136 -15.24 -3.94 7.79
N LYS A 137 -14.64 -3.07 8.60
CA LYS A 137 -14.84 -3.02 10.06
C LYS A 137 -16.30 -2.82 10.43
N GLU A 138 -16.98 -1.90 9.74
CA GLU A 138 -18.40 -1.60 9.96
C GLU A 138 -19.31 -2.75 9.49
N ARG A 139 -19.00 -3.36 8.34
CA ARG A 139 -19.75 -4.53 7.87
C ARG A 139 -19.63 -5.70 8.82
N LEU A 140 -18.43 -5.97 9.34
CA LEU A 140 -18.21 -7.01 10.35
C LEU A 140 -18.99 -6.70 11.63
N ARG A 141 -18.95 -5.44 12.13
CA ARG A 141 -19.68 -5.01 13.31
C ARG A 141 -21.20 -5.23 13.14
N SER A 142 -21.76 -4.79 12.03
CA SER A 142 -23.18 -4.96 11.72
C SER A 142 -23.60 -6.44 11.71
N LEU A 143 -22.78 -7.31 11.13
CA LEU A 143 -23.04 -8.76 11.12
C LEU A 143 -22.91 -9.38 12.53
N GLU A 144 -21.90 -8.97 13.29
CA GLU A 144 -21.70 -9.43 14.67
C GLU A 144 -22.88 -9.04 15.57
N GLU A 145 -23.48 -7.85 15.39
CA GLU A 145 -24.68 -7.39 16.13
C GLU A 145 -25.95 -8.19 15.82
N THR A 146 -26.13 -8.62 14.59
CA THR A 146 -27.26 -9.49 14.25
C THR A 146 -27.11 -10.91 14.81
N ASN A 147 -25.93 -11.21 15.36
CA ASN A 147 -25.60 -12.46 16.03
C ASN A 147 -25.94 -13.73 15.22
N PRO A 148 -25.61 -13.82 13.91
CA PRO A 148 -25.87 -14.99 13.11
C PRO A 148 -25.07 -16.20 13.62
N GLU A 149 -25.51 -17.40 13.26
CA GLU A 149 -24.77 -18.63 13.60
C GLU A 149 -23.37 -18.62 12.96
N LYS A 150 -23.25 -18.13 11.74
CA LYS A 150 -22.01 -18.05 10.97
C LYS A 150 -21.95 -16.76 10.16
N ILE A 151 -20.74 -16.20 10.05
CA ILE A 151 -20.40 -15.09 9.15
C ILE A 151 -19.44 -15.64 8.10
N ARG A 152 -19.83 -15.59 6.83
CA ARG A 152 -19.11 -16.15 5.69
C ARG A 152 -18.35 -15.05 4.98
N VAL A 153 -17.03 -15.17 4.93
CA VAL A 153 -16.14 -14.19 4.28
C VAL A 153 -15.31 -14.88 3.21
N ALA A 154 -15.39 -14.37 1.99
CA ALA A 154 -14.53 -14.78 0.89
C ALA A 154 -13.49 -13.70 0.63
N VAL A 155 -12.21 -14.07 0.70
CA VAL A 155 -11.06 -13.23 0.35
C VAL A 155 -10.54 -13.67 -1.01
N VAL A 156 -10.64 -12.82 -2.01
CA VAL A 156 -10.22 -13.11 -3.38
C VAL A 156 -8.77 -12.65 -3.54
N GLY A 157 -7.88 -13.61 -3.76
CA GLY A 157 -6.43 -13.44 -3.87
C GLY A 157 -5.65 -14.01 -2.69
N GLY A 158 -4.72 -14.92 -2.97
CA GLY A 158 -3.82 -15.57 -2.01
C GLY A 158 -2.43 -14.91 -1.94
N GLY A 159 -2.31 -13.64 -2.32
CA GLY A 159 -1.11 -12.82 -2.12
C GLY A 159 -0.96 -12.34 -0.67
N TYR A 160 0.04 -11.46 -0.40
CA TYR A 160 0.28 -10.92 0.93
C TYR A 160 -0.98 -10.31 1.55
N SER A 161 -1.62 -9.37 0.85
CA SER A 161 -2.83 -8.68 1.35
C SER A 161 -3.96 -9.64 1.68
N GLY A 162 -4.23 -10.61 0.80
CA GLY A 162 -5.29 -11.59 1.03
C GLY A 162 -5.02 -12.48 2.23
N VAL A 163 -3.80 -12.98 2.39
CA VAL A 163 -3.41 -13.83 3.53
C VAL A 163 -3.49 -13.03 4.84
N GLU A 164 -2.96 -11.82 4.87
CA GLU A 164 -2.97 -10.97 6.07
C GLU A 164 -4.39 -10.62 6.51
N VAL A 165 -5.25 -10.16 5.57
CA VAL A 165 -6.63 -9.80 5.91
C VAL A 165 -7.47 -11.04 6.27
N ALA A 166 -7.22 -12.20 5.65
CA ALA A 166 -7.89 -13.44 6.01
C ALA A 166 -7.55 -13.89 7.44
N CYS A 167 -6.26 -13.86 7.79
CA CYS A 167 -5.82 -14.18 9.17
C CYS A 167 -6.45 -13.25 10.20
N LYS A 168 -6.44 -11.93 9.98
CA LYS A 168 -7.01 -10.94 10.89
C LYS A 168 -8.54 -11.06 11.00
N THR A 169 -9.22 -11.27 9.87
CA THR A 169 -10.69 -11.46 9.87
C THR A 169 -11.11 -12.76 10.57
N ALA A 170 -10.40 -13.86 10.30
CA ALA A 170 -10.68 -15.14 10.97
C ALA A 170 -10.47 -15.05 12.48
N GLU A 171 -9.42 -14.35 12.93
CA GLU A 171 -9.14 -14.15 14.33
C GLU A 171 -10.19 -13.28 15.04
N ARG A 172 -10.64 -12.20 14.39
CA ARG A 172 -11.71 -11.34 14.89
C ARG A 172 -13.03 -12.10 15.07
N LEU A 173 -13.39 -12.89 14.07
CA LEU A 173 -14.68 -13.62 14.04
C LEU A 173 -14.66 -14.88 14.92
N GLY A 174 -13.49 -15.45 15.19
CA GLY A 174 -13.35 -16.68 15.98
C GLY A 174 -14.21 -17.83 15.46
N ASN A 175 -14.93 -18.49 16.34
CA ASN A 175 -15.74 -19.66 15.99
C ASN A 175 -16.96 -19.35 15.11
N LYS A 176 -17.38 -18.09 15.01
CA LYS A 176 -18.47 -17.66 14.12
C LYS A 176 -18.01 -17.47 12.69
N GLY A 177 -16.73 -17.22 12.47
CA GLY A 177 -16.15 -17.01 11.14
C GLY A 177 -16.14 -18.28 10.29
N ARG A 178 -16.47 -18.10 9.02
CA ARG A 178 -16.22 -19.05 7.93
C ARG A 178 -15.47 -18.28 6.85
N VAL A 179 -14.14 -18.23 6.99
CA VAL A 179 -13.30 -17.49 6.09
C VAL A 179 -12.70 -18.44 5.04
N ARG A 180 -12.72 -18.02 3.79
CA ARG A 180 -12.05 -18.72 2.68
C ARG A 180 -11.20 -17.75 1.89
N ILE A 181 -10.11 -18.25 1.33
CA ILE A 181 -9.30 -17.58 0.31
C ILE A 181 -9.60 -18.25 -1.03
N VAL A 182 -9.92 -17.47 -2.06
CA VAL A 182 -10.05 -17.94 -3.44
C VAL A 182 -8.81 -17.52 -4.21
N GLU A 183 -8.01 -18.49 -4.67
CA GLU A 183 -6.75 -18.25 -5.35
C GLU A 183 -6.76 -18.93 -6.73
N ARG A 184 -6.47 -18.14 -7.77
CA ARG A 184 -6.39 -18.63 -9.16
C ARG A 184 -5.18 -19.56 -9.39
N ALA A 185 -4.12 -19.34 -8.67
CA ALA A 185 -2.91 -20.12 -8.80
C ALA A 185 -2.99 -21.44 -8.01
N SER A 186 -2.04 -22.32 -8.25
CA SER A 186 -1.91 -23.62 -7.56
C SER A 186 -1.41 -23.49 -6.11
N ASP A 187 -0.96 -22.30 -5.70
CA ASP A 187 -0.52 -22.04 -4.33
C ASP A 187 -0.66 -20.55 -3.96
N ILE A 188 -0.78 -20.26 -2.66
CA ILE A 188 -0.72 -18.89 -2.12
C ILE A 188 0.74 -18.40 -2.10
N LEU A 189 0.92 -17.07 -2.06
CA LEU A 189 2.23 -16.42 -1.86
C LEU A 189 3.32 -16.95 -2.81
N GLN A 190 3.00 -17.13 -4.11
CA GLN A 190 3.91 -17.76 -5.08
C GLN A 190 5.28 -17.07 -5.17
N ASN A 191 5.32 -15.74 -5.00
CA ASN A 191 6.54 -14.94 -5.08
C ASN A 191 7.24 -14.79 -3.72
N SER A 192 6.75 -15.43 -2.66
CA SER A 192 7.37 -15.39 -1.33
C SER A 192 8.29 -16.57 -1.08
N THR A 193 9.11 -16.46 -0.05
CA THR A 193 9.98 -17.54 0.39
C THR A 193 9.16 -18.77 0.84
N GLU A 194 9.73 -19.96 0.70
CA GLU A 194 9.09 -21.19 1.19
C GLU A 194 8.80 -21.13 2.70
N PHE A 195 9.72 -20.53 3.47
CA PHE A 195 9.53 -20.34 4.90
C PHE A 195 8.26 -19.53 5.22
N ASN A 196 8.08 -18.38 4.59
CA ASN A 196 6.90 -17.53 4.79
C ASN A 196 5.62 -18.23 4.34
N ARG A 197 5.66 -18.91 3.19
CA ARG A 197 4.52 -19.66 2.66
C ARG A 197 4.08 -20.79 3.58
N LYS A 198 5.04 -21.55 4.15
CA LYS A 198 4.75 -22.60 5.11
C LYS A 198 4.12 -22.06 6.38
N ALA A 199 4.68 -21.00 6.95
CA ALA A 199 4.14 -20.36 8.15
C ALA A 199 2.73 -19.79 7.90
N ALA A 200 2.49 -19.19 6.74
CA ALA A 200 1.17 -18.70 6.36
C ALA A 200 0.14 -19.83 6.27
N LYS A 201 0.46 -20.93 5.59
CA LYS A 201 -0.42 -22.11 5.50
C LYS A 201 -0.75 -22.69 6.86
N GLN A 202 0.23 -22.76 7.74
CA GLN A 202 0.02 -23.23 9.12
C GLN A 202 -0.94 -22.29 9.87
N ALA A 203 -0.69 -20.98 9.86
CA ALA A 203 -1.53 -20.01 10.54
C ALA A 203 -2.98 -19.99 10.01
N LEU A 204 -3.16 -20.09 8.68
CA LEU A 204 -4.47 -20.19 8.06
C LEU A 204 -5.20 -21.47 8.48
N SER A 205 -4.50 -22.62 8.52
CA SER A 205 -5.05 -23.90 8.97
C SER A 205 -5.48 -23.86 10.44
N GLU A 206 -4.65 -23.31 11.34
CA GLU A 206 -4.96 -23.13 12.75
C GLU A 206 -6.20 -22.24 12.97
N LYS A 207 -6.38 -21.21 12.13
CA LYS A 207 -7.54 -20.32 12.14
C LYS A 207 -8.74 -20.89 11.36
N LYS A 208 -8.63 -22.11 10.83
CA LYS A 208 -9.67 -22.79 10.04
C LYS A 208 -10.10 -22.00 8.80
N VAL A 209 -9.17 -21.30 8.18
CA VAL A 209 -9.38 -20.64 6.89
C VAL A 209 -9.27 -21.67 5.78
N TRP A 210 -10.28 -21.75 4.95
CA TRP A 210 -10.30 -22.62 3.77
C TRP A 210 -9.60 -21.95 2.60
N ILE A 211 -8.89 -22.72 1.76
CA ILE A 211 -8.23 -22.18 0.56
C ILE A 211 -8.72 -22.96 -0.65
N ASP A 212 -9.35 -22.27 -1.58
CA ASP A 212 -9.76 -22.78 -2.89
C ASP A 212 -8.66 -22.43 -3.91
N TYR A 213 -7.80 -23.37 -4.21
CA TYR A 213 -6.75 -23.23 -5.22
C TYR A 213 -7.30 -23.42 -6.64
N GLU A 214 -6.56 -22.90 -7.64
CA GLU A 214 -6.90 -23.00 -9.07
C GLU A 214 -8.33 -22.56 -9.37
N THR A 215 -8.86 -21.63 -8.55
CA THR A 215 -10.26 -21.24 -8.55
C THR A 215 -10.37 -19.73 -8.88
N THR A 216 -11.31 -19.40 -9.76
CA THR A 216 -11.60 -18.01 -10.15
C THR A 216 -13.01 -17.62 -9.74
N VAL A 217 -13.20 -16.32 -9.48
CA VAL A 217 -14.53 -15.74 -9.24
C VAL A 217 -15.12 -15.32 -10.58
N THR A 218 -16.37 -15.73 -10.84
CA THR A 218 -17.10 -15.35 -12.06
C THR A 218 -18.16 -14.29 -11.79
N GLU A 219 -18.78 -14.32 -10.60
CA GLU A 219 -19.85 -13.38 -10.21
C GLU A 219 -19.87 -13.17 -8.70
N VAL A 220 -20.24 -11.98 -8.28
CA VAL A 220 -20.51 -11.61 -6.89
C VAL A 220 -21.86 -10.91 -6.85
N THR A 221 -22.74 -11.36 -5.94
CA THR A 221 -24.01 -10.67 -5.64
C THR A 221 -24.01 -10.16 -4.19
N ALA A 222 -25.13 -9.64 -3.73
CA ALA A 222 -25.26 -9.15 -2.36
C ALA A 222 -25.07 -10.25 -1.29
N ASP A 223 -25.33 -11.52 -1.63
CA ASP A 223 -25.38 -12.65 -0.70
C ASP A 223 -24.72 -13.93 -1.23
N THR A 224 -24.20 -13.93 -2.47
CA THR A 224 -23.56 -15.09 -3.08
C THR A 224 -22.26 -14.74 -3.80
N ILE A 225 -21.39 -15.75 -3.94
CA ILE A 225 -20.20 -15.73 -4.78
C ILE A 225 -20.19 -16.98 -5.67
N SER A 226 -19.99 -16.81 -6.96
CA SER A 226 -19.87 -17.88 -7.94
C SER A 226 -18.39 -18.15 -8.25
N LEU A 227 -17.97 -19.39 -8.03
CA LEU A 227 -16.60 -19.85 -8.14
C LEU A 227 -16.46 -20.86 -9.27
N SER A 228 -15.47 -20.72 -10.12
CA SER A 228 -15.17 -21.65 -11.21
C SER A 228 -13.85 -22.39 -10.95
N TYR A 229 -13.93 -23.72 -10.95
CA TYR A 229 -12.81 -24.66 -10.84
C TYR A 229 -12.94 -25.75 -11.90
N LYS A 230 -11.94 -25.93 -12.78
CA LYS A 230 -11.95 -26.96 -13.85
C LYS A 230 -13.28 -27.00 -14.62
N ASP A 231 -13.72 -25.83 -15.12
CA ASP A 231 -14.94 -25.64 -15.90
C ASP A 231 -16.26 -25.97 -15.18
N LYS A 232 -16.21 -26.19 -13.87
CA LYS A 232 -17.40 -26.30 -13.01
C LYS A 232 -17.58 -25.02 -12.23
N THR A 233 -18.80 -24.52 -12.21
CA THR A 233 -19.16 -23.33 -11.43
C THR A 233 -20.10 -23.72 -10.28
N ASP A 234 -19.71 -23.34 -9.08
CA ASP A 234 -20.50 -23.50 -7.87
C ASP A 234 -20.83 -22.11 -7.30
N THR A 235 -22.09 -21.89 -6.93
CA THR A 235 -22.53 -20.66 -6.26
C THR A 235 -22.72 -20.92 -4.77
N LEU A 236 -22.04 -20.11 -3.96
CA LEU A 236 -21.97 -20.27 -2.51
C LEU A 236 -22.50 -19.03 -1.79
N PRO A 237 -23.19 -19.19 -0.65
CA PRO A 237 -23.59 -18.04 0.15
C PRO A 237 -22.38 -17.35 0.76
N VAL A 238 -22.39 -16.02 0.76
CA VAL A 238 -21.35 -15.17 1.33
C VAL A 238 -21.97 -13.92 1.96
N ASP A 239 -21.39 -13.44 3.07
CA ASP A 239 -21.82 -12.22 3.75
C ASP A 239 -20.90 -11.04 3.45
N ILE A 240 -19.62 -11.34 3.13
CA ILE A 240 -18.58 -10.36 2.75
C ILE A 240 -17.67 -10.97 1.68
N VAL A 241 -17.43 -10.22 0.60
CA VAL A 241 -16.37 -10.51 -0.37
C VAL A 241 -15.30 -9.42 -0.26
N LEU A 242 -14.06 -9.82 0.05
CA LEU A 242 -12.88 -8.94 0.05
C LEU A 242 -12.10 -9.13 -1.24
N TRP A 243 -11.88 -8.05 -1.97
CA TRP A 243 -11.19 -8.08 -3.25
C TRP A 243 -9.76 -7.56 -3.13
N THR A 244 -8.77 -8.46 -3.16
CA THR A 244 -7.35 -8.10 -2.94
C THR A 244 -6.48 -8.37 -4.16
N VAL A 245 -7.08 -8.61 -5.32
CA VAL A 245 -6.38 -8.97 -6.56
C VAL A 245 -6.29 -7.82 -7.53
N GLY A 246 -5.19 -7.82 -8.27
CA GLY A 246 -4.92 -6.86 -9.32
C GLY A 246 -4.30 -5.56 -8.83
N ASN A 247 -3.68 -4.87 -9.78
CA ASN A 247 -3.17 -3.52 -9.64
C ASN A 247 -3.34 -2.84 -11.00
N LYS A 248 -4.09 -1.74 -11.02
CA LYS A 248 -4.37 -0.96 -12.22
C LYS A 248 -3.77 0.43 -12.04
N VAL A 249 -3.11 0.93 -13.05
CA VAL A 249 -2.63 2.30 -13.09
C VAL A 249 -3.83 3.26 -13.05
N SER A 250 -3.69 4.38 -12.35
CA SER A 250 -4.75 5.39 -12.25
C SER A 250 -5.20 5.88 -13.63
N PRO A 251 -6.52 5.98 -13.90
CA PRO A 251 -7.04 6.48 -15.16
C PRO A 251 -6.53 7.88 -15.56
N ALA A 252 -6.27 8.75 -14.58
CA ALA A 252 -5.70 10.08 -14.80
C ALA A 252 -4.36 10.06 -15.57
N LEU A 253 -3.65 8.94 -15.53
CA LEU A 253 -2.38 8.76 -16.22
C LEU A 253 -2.53 8.06 -17.58
N ASP A 254 -3.71 7.52 -17.88
CA ASP A 254 -3.92 6.70 -19.09
C ASP A 254 -3.76 7.48 -20.40
N ALA A 255 -4.11 8.76 -20.39
CA ALA A 255 -4.02 9.66 -21.56
C ALA A 255 -2.59 10.13 -21.87
N LEU A 256 -1.62 9.88 -20.96
CA LEU A 256 -0.24 10.34 -21.18
C LEU A 256 0.46 9.51 -22.26
N ASP A 257 0.97 10.19 -23.27
CA ASP A 257 1.83 9.62 -24.32
C ASP A 257 3.28 9.49 -23.79
N LEU A 258 3.49 8.50 -22.91
CA LEU A 258 4.78 8.18 -22.31
C LEU A 258 5.08 6.69 -22.50
N PRO A 259 6.37 6.29 -22.65
CA PRO A 259 6.77 4.90 -22.80
C PRO A 259 6.28 4.01 -21.65
N ARG A 260 5.64 2.88 -21.99
CA ARG A 260 5.03 1.94 -21.02
C ARG A 260 5.28 0.49 -21.40
N ASN A 261 5.24 -0.38 -20.38
CA ASN A 261 5.21 -1.83 -20.57
C ASN A 261 3.76 -2.34 -20.80
N GLU A 262 3.62 -3.65 -21.00
CA GLU A 262 2.32 -4.33 -21.18
C GLU A 262 1.36 -4.17 -19.97
N ARG A 263 1.89 -3.92 -18.78
CA ARG A 263 1.12 -3.65 -17.56
C ARG A 263 0.77 -2.18 -17.39
N ARG A 264 1.02 -1.34 -18.41
CA ARG A 264 0.80 0.11 -18.45
C ARG A 264 1.67 0.91 -17.48
N GLN A 265 2.72 0.32 -16.90
CA GLN A 265 3.70 1.00 -16.06
C GLN A 265 4.67 1.80 -16.94
N PHE A 266 5.08 2.97 -16.46
CA PHE A 266 6.03 3.82 -17.19
C PHE A 266 7.43 3.19 -17.20
N THR A 267 8.02 3.09 -18.38
CA THR A 267 9.39 2.62 -18.53
C THR A 267 10.36 3.69 -18.05
N ILE A 268 11.18 3.35 -17.05
CA ILE A 268 12.13 4.26 -16.41
C ILE A 268 13.58 3.86 -16.65
N SER A 269 14.45 4.86 -16.66
CA SER A 269 15.91 4.68 -16.60
C SER A 269 16.36 4.31 -15.18
N PRO A 270 17.61 3.84 -15.00
CA PRO A 270 18.16 3.64 -13.65
C PRO A 270 18.19 4.91 -12.78
N THR A 271 18.09 6.11 -13.36
CA THR A 271 17.98 7.37 -12.62
C THR A 271 16.55 7.75 -12.26
N LEU A 272 15.59 6.83 -12.46
CA LEU A 272 14.16 6.95 -12.17
C LEU A 272 13.40 7.95 -13.05
N GLN A 273 14.03 8.45 -14.10
CA GLN A 273 13.40 9.30 -15.10
C GLN A 273 12.64 8.42 -16.11
N VAL A 274 11.46 8.86 -16.54
CA VAL A 274 10.76 8.22 -17.64
C VAL A 274 11.63 8.31 -18.89
N THR A 275 11.74 7.21 -19.63
CA THR A 275 12.58 7.13 -20.84
C THR A 275 12.24 8.25 -21.79
N GLU A 276 13.26 8.96 -22.33
CA GLU A 276 13.16 10.12 -23.21
C GLU A 276 12.56 11.39 -22.59
N HIS A 277 12.17 11.35 -21.30
CA HIS A 277 11.56 12.49 -20.60
C HIS A 277 12.34 12.84 -19.32
N PRO A 278 13.45 13.60 -19.41
CA PRO A 278 14.35 13.86 -18.28
C PRO A 278 13.73 14.70 -17.16
N ASN A 279 12.60 15.34 -17.42
CA ASN A 279 11.89 16.15 -16.42
C ASN A 279 10.81 15.38 -15.66
N ILE A 280 10.53 14.12 -16.05
CA ILE A 280 9.46 13.29 -15.50
C ILE A 280 10.06 12.09 -14.78
N PHE A 281 9.71 11.92 -13.51
CA PHE A 281 10.12 10.79 -12.67
C PHE A 281 8.91 9.91 -12.40
N ALA A 282 9.06 8.58 -12.37
CA ALA A 282 7.98 7.67 -11.99
C ALA A 282 8.47 6.66 -10.95
N LEU A 283 7.67 6.44 -9.89
CA LEU A 283 8.04 5.68 -8.72
C LEU A 283 6.98 4.65 -8.33
N GLY A 284 7.43 3.60 -7.63
CA GLY A 284 6.55 2.59 -7.03
C GLY A 284 5.77 1.78 -8.05
N ASP A 285 4.47 1.62 -7.81
CA ASP A 285 3.59 0.78 -8.63
C ASP A 285 3.47 1.25 -10.09
N LEU A 286 3.78 2.51 -10.35
CA LEU A 286 3.72 3.13 -11.69
C LEU A 286 4.96 2.90 -12.54
N SER A 287 6.07 2.46 -11.95
CA SER A 287 7.37 2.37 -12.62
C SER A 287 7.74 0.94 -12.98
N ASP A 288 8.29 0.77 -14.18
CA ASP A 288 8.92 -0.45 -14.66
C ASP A 288 10.34 -0.14 -15.15
N GLY A 289 11.32 -0.79 -14.57
CA GLY A 289 12.71 -0.57 -14.93
C GLY A 289 13.67 -1.50 -14.22
N VAL A 290 14.93 -1.37 -14.60
CA VAL A 290 16.03 -2.07 -13.96
C VAL A 290 16.86 -1.10 -13.12
N ASP A 291 17.45 -1.60 -12.07
CA ASP A 291 18.39 -0.84 -11.26
C ASP A 291 19.79 -0.72 -11.93
N ALA A 292 20.72 -0.06 -11.27
CA ALA A 292 22.11 0.12 -11.76
C ALA A 292 22.86 -1.19 -12.00
N THR A 293 22.39 -2.32 -11.47
CA THR A 293 22.98 -3.65 -11.65
C THR A 293 22.31 -4.47 -12.75
N GLY A 294 21.25 -3.94 -13.37
CA GLY A 294 20.41 -4.62 -14.35
C GLY A 294 19.33 -5.52 -13.73
N GLN A 295 19.13 -5.45 -12.40
CA GLN A 295 18.08 -6.20 -11.72
C GLN A 295 16.73 -5.48 -11.87
N SER A 296 15.68 -6.23 -12.22
CA SER A 296 14.30 -5.71 -12.24
C SER A 296 13.87 -5.27 -10.84
N VAL A 297 13.27 -4.08 -10.75
CA VAL A 297 12.79 -3.49 -9.49
C VAL A 297 11.36 -3.94 -9.23
N PRO A 298 11.05 -4.61 -8.11
CA PRO A 298 9.69 -5.04 -7.83
C PRO A 298 8.78 -3.86 -7.44
N THR A 299 7.51 -3.94 -7.78
CA THR A 299 6.48 -2.95 -7.41
C THR A 299 5.98 -3.19 -5.99
N THR A 300 6.71 -2.65 -5.01
CA THR A 300 6.42 -2.80 -3.59
C THR A 300 6.62 -1.48 -2.84
N ALA A 301 6.00 -1.35 -1.67
CA ALA A 301 6.25 -0.22 -0.76
C ALA A 301 7.74 -0.07 -0.40
N GLN A 302 8.47 -1.20 -0.27
CA GLN A 302 9.91 -1.21 0.00
C GLN A 302 10.70 -0.58 -1.15
N SER A 303 10.35 -0.88 -2.39
CA SER A 303 10.98 -0.29 -3.58
C SER A 303 10.67 1.19 -3.68
N ALA A 304 9.40 1.57 -3.52
CA ALA A 304 8.96 2.96 -3.58
C ALA A 304 9.66 3.83 -2.54
N LEU A 305 9.84 3.32 -1.31
CA LEU A 305 10.57 3.98 -0.25
C LEU A 305 12.06 4.22 -0.61
N GLN A 306 12.72 3.22 -1.17
CA GLN A 306 14.11 3.34 -1.58
C GLN A 306 14.27 4.24 -2.81
N GLN A 307 13.34 4.17 -3.76
CA GLN A 307 13.32 5.05 -4.93
C GLN A 307 13.17 6.52 -4.54
N ALA A 308 12.44 6.83 -3.48
CA ALA A 308 12.15 8.20 -3.06
C ALA A 308 13.42 9.01 -2.76
N ASP A 309 14.40 8.45 -2.06
CA ASP A 309 15.66 9.11 -1.75
C ASP A 309 16.50 9.38 -3.02
N TYR A 310 16.52 8.42 -3.95
CA TYR A 310 17.21 8.57 -5.23
C TYR A 310 16.50 9.57 -6.15
N ALA A 311 15.16 9.56 -6.17
CA ALA A 311 14.38 10.54 -6.94
C ALA A 311 14.63 11.96 -6.43
N ALA A 312 14.60 12.16 -5.11
CA ALA A 312 14.89 13.45 -4.51
C ALA A 312 16.31 13.95 -4.88
N TRP A 313 17.31 13.07 -4.76
CA TRP A 313 18.67 13.39 -5.19
C TRP A 313 18.72 13.74 -6.68
N ASN A 314 18.13 12.95 -7.54
CA ASN A 314 18.20 13.12 -8.99
C ASN A 314 17.45 14.37 -9.46
N ILE A 315 16.32 14.70 -8.85
CA ILE A 315 15.62 15.96 -9.08
C ILE A 315 16.52 17.14 -8.71
N TRP A 316 17.05 17.16 -7.50
CA TRP A 316 17.98 18.19 -7.03
C TRP A 316 19.23 18.30 -7.90
N ALA A 317 19.86 17.17 -8.22
CA ALA A 317 21.05 17.13 -9.08
C ALA A 317 20.77 17.68 -10.47
N SER A 318 19.61 17.34 -11.08
CA SER A 318 19.22 17.83 -12.40
C SER A 318 18.94 19.34 -12.44
N LEU A 319 18.52 19.92 -11.31
CA LEU A 319 18.24 21.35 -11.20
C LEU A 319 19.50 22.17 -10.80
N THR A 320 20.50 21.51 -10.21
CA THR A 320 21.73 22.17 -9.72
C THR A 320 22.97 21.81 -10.51
N GLY A 321 22.83 21.10 -11.65
CA GLY A 321 23.94 20.74 -12.53
C GLY A 321 24.89 19.68 -11.96
N ARG A 322 24.40 18.82 -11.06
CA ARG A 322 25.17 17.72 -10.46
C ARG A 322 24.92 16.40 -11.18
N PRO A 323 25.82 15.40 -11.02
CA PRO A 323 25.62 14.08 -11.62
C PRO A 323 24.42 13.37 -10.99
N LEU A 324 23.63 12.69 -11.84
CA LEU A 324 22.56 11.83 -11.41
C LEU A 324 23.09 10.54 -10.80
N LEU A 325 22.35 9.99 -9.83
CA LEU A 325 22.72 8.78 -9.11
C LEU A 325 21.83 7.61 -9.59
N PRO A 326 22.40 6.56 -10.20
CA PRO A 326 21.63 5.39 -10.58
C PRO A 326 21.11 4.64 -9.36
N PHE A 327 19.84 4.30 -9.34
CA PHE A 327 19.17 3.56 -8.29
C PHE A 327 19.75 2.15 -8.14
N ARG A 328 19.90 1.70 -6.90
CA ARG A 328 20.29 0.34 -6.55
C ARG A 328 19.29 -0.22 -5.56
N TYR A 329 18.53 -1.19 -6.01
CA TYR A 329 17.54 -1.85 -5.16
C TYR A 329 18.21 -2.81 -4.19
N GLN A 330 17.84 -2.73 -2.92
CA GLN A 330 18.25 -3.67 -1.89
C GLN A 330 17.03 -4.41 -1.36
N HIS A 331 16.98 -5.71 -1.61
CA HIS A 331 15.94 -6.54 -1.00
C HIS A 331 16.25 -6.74 0.49
N LEU A 332 15.54 -6.04 1.36
CA LEU A 332 15.76 -6.08 2.81
C LEU A 332 15.04 -7.25 3.49
N GLY A 333 14.21 -7.96 2.75
CA GLY A 333 13.42 -9.08 3.25
C GLY A 333 11.93 -8.86 3.14
N GLU A 334 11.17 -9.80 3.68
CA GLU A 334 9.71 -9.85 3.63
C GLU A 334 9.16 -9.98 5.04
N MET A 335 8.07 -9.30 5.32
CA MET A 335 7.36 -9.38 6.60
C MET A 335 5.86 -9.47 6.33
N MET A 336 5.17 -10.30 7.11
CA MET A 336 3.73 -10.52 6.95
C MET A 336 3.10 -10.78 8.32
N THR A 337 1.94 -10.17 8.59
CA THR A 337 1.15 -10.50 9.78
C THR A 337 0.33 -11.77 9.56
N LEU A 338 0.29 -12.64 10.54
CA LEU A 338 -0.48 -13.88 10.53
C LEU A 338 -1.48 -13.95 11.69
N GLY A 339 -1.71 -12.82 12.36
CA GLY A 339 -2.60 -12.69 13.51
C GLY A 339 -2.21 -11.52 14.40
N ARG A 340 -2.78 -11.43 15.60
CA ARG A 340 -2.46 -10.36 16.57
C ARG A 340 -1.01 -10.39 17.03
N ASP A 341 -0.55 -11.59 17.43
CA ASP A 341 0.78 -11.78 18.01
C ASP A 341 1.61 -12.76 17.16
N ASN A 342 1.27 -12.91 15.89
CA ASN A 342 1.92 -13.82 14.99
C ASN A 342 2.27 -13.12 13.66
N ALA A 343 3.50 -13.29 13.22
CA ALA A 343 4.01 -12.76 11.95
C ALA A 343 5.11 -13.67 11.41
N THR A 344 5.54 -13.40 10.17
CA THR A 344 6.80 -13.89 9.65
C THR A 344 7.70 -12.72 9.28
N LEU A 345 8.99 -12.95 9.39
CA LEU A 345 10.04 -12.05 8.92
C LEU A 345 11.17 -12.87 8.31
N THR A 346 11.50 -12.59 7.07
CA THR A 346 12.68 -13.12 6.40
C THR A 346 13.48 -11.97 5.81
N GLY A 347 14.78 -11.96 6.03
CA GLY A 347 15.67 -10.92 5.49
C GLY A 347 16.99 -10.86 6.22
N LEU A 348 18.04 -10.35 5.56
CA LEU A 348 19.39 -10.20 6.12
C LEU A 348 19.93 -11.50 6.76
N GLY A 349 19.58 -12.66 6.20
CA GLY A 349 19.96 -13.97 6.72
C GLY A 349 19.11 -14.48 7.90
N LEU A 350 18.14 -13.70 8.38
CA LEU A 350 17.24 -14.09 9.46
C LEU A 350 15.95 -14.70 8.93
N LYS A 351 15.40 -15.66 9.71
CA LYS A 351 14.07 -16.23 9.51
C LYS A 351 13.42 -16.33 10.88
N LEU A 352 12.39 -15.52 11.09
CA LEU A 352 11.63 -15.48 12.33
C LEU A 352 10.15 -15.72 12.05
N ASP A 353 9.47 -16.36 12.99
CA ASP A 353 8.02 -16.52 13.01
C ASP A 353 7.46 -16.27 14.42
N GLY A 354 6.14 -16.33 14.55
CA GLY A 354 5.45 -16.14 15.81
C GLY A 354 5.61 -14.73 16.40
N SER A 355 5.62 -14.66 17.74
CA SER A 355 5.62 -13.40 18.50
C SER A 355 6.92 -12.60 18.33
N LEU A 356 8.06 -13.27 18.16
CA LEU A 356 9.33 -12.57 17.90
C LEU A 356 9.31 -11.85 16.56
N ALA A 357 8.79 -12.51 15.53
CA ALA A 357 8.61 -11.87 14.22
C ALA A 357 7.61 -10.72 14.28
N HIS A 358 6.53 -10.85 15.06
CA HIS A 358 5.55 -9.79 15.26
C HIS A 358 6.20 -8.53 15.88
N ILE A 359 6.98 -8.68 16.95
CA ILE A 359 7.70 -7.57 17.59
C ILE A 359 8.70 -6.94 16.61
N ALA A 360 9.52 -7.77 15.93
CA ALA A 360 10.50 -7.30 14.98
C ALA A 360 9.85 -6.54 13.80
N ARG A 361 8.71 -7.03 13.28
CA ARG A 361 7.91 -6.35 12.26
C ARG A 361 7.42 -4.99 12.75
N ARG A 362 6.86 -4.91 13.97
CA ARG A 362 6.40 -3.65 14.56
C ARG A 362 7.52 -2.63 14.70
N LEU A 363 8.67 -3.02 15.22
CA LEU A 363 9.83 -2.14 15.37
C LEU A 363 10.38 -1.67 14.02
N THR A 364 10.44 -2.57 13.03
CA THR A 364 10.87 -2.22 11.67
C THR A 364 9.91 -1.21 11.03
N TYR A 365 8.60 -1.40 11.19
CA TYR A 365 7.62 -0.47 10.64
C TYR A 365 7.61 0.87 11.37
N LEU A 366 7.78 0.87 12.70
CA LEU A 366 7.94 2.09 13.47
C LEU A 366 9.11 2.95 12.95
N TYR A 367 10.26 2.33 12.73
CA TYR A 367 11.44 3.00 12.14
C TYR A 367 11.20 3.51 10.71
N ARG A 368 10.29 2.88 9.97
CA ARG A 368 9.95 3.24 8.59
C ARG A 368 8.80 4.24 8.47
N MET A 369 8.11 4.57 9.56
CA MET A 369 7.07 5.61 9.56
C MET A 369 7.67 6.97 9.19
N PRO A 370 6.87 7.85 8.55
CA PRO A 370 7.35 9.17 8.16
C PRO A 370 7.61 10.03 9.42
N THR A 371 8.65 10.84 9.37
CA THR A 371 9.13 11.77 10.39
C THR A 371 9.48 11.17 11.76
N LEU A 372 10.55 11.67 12.38
CA LEU A 372 10.98 11.22 13.70
C LEU A 372 9.95 11.54 14.79
N GLU A 373 9.28 12.68 14.66
CA GLU A 373 8.24 13.09 15.61
C GLU A 373 7.09 12.09 15.66
N HIS A 374 6.59 11.66 14.48
CA HIS A 374 5.54 10.67 14.39
C HIS A 374 6.01 9.30 14.93
N GLN A 375 7.23 8.87 14.62
CA GLN A 375 7.84 7.64 15.15
C GLN A 375 7.86 7.63 16.69
N ILE A 376 8.30 8.74 17.32
CA ILE A 376 8.35 8.86 18.78
C ILE A 376 6.94 8.80 19.37
N ARG A 377 5.98 9.52 18.79
CA ARG A 377 4.59 9.57 19.26
C ARG A 377 3.93 8.18 19.21
N VAL A 378 4.10 7.46 18.10
CA VAL A 378 3.58 6.09 17.93
C VAL A 378 4.29 5.10 18.84
N GLY A 379 5.63 5.15 18.90
CA GLY A 379 6.42 4.28 19.78
C GLY A 379 6.06 4.45 21.24
N PHE A 380 5.85 5.68 21.71
CA PHE A 380 5.40 5.96 23.05
C PHE A 380 4.01 5.36 23.33
N ASN A 381 3.08 5.51 22.38
CA ASN A 381 1.73 4.93 22.49
C ASN A 381 1.78 3.40 22.59
N TRP A 382 2.61 2.74 21.80
CA TRP A 382 2.75 1.28 21.84
C TRP A 382 3.30 0.73 23.14
N ILE A 383 4.09 1.53 23.87
CA ILE A 383 4.60 1.16 25.21
C ILE A 383 3.55 1.44 26.29
N THR A 384 2.83 2.55 26.19
CA THR A 384 1.94 3.00 27.26
C THR A 384 0.55 2.36 27.20
N GLN A 385 0.03 2.06 26.02
CA GLN A 385 -1.31 1.48 25.85
C GLN A 385 -1.51 0.14 26.60
N PRO A 386 -0.59 -0.84 26.56
CA PRO A 386 -0.71 -2.06 27.38
C PRO A 386 -0.71 -1.79 28.88
N LEU A 387 0.05 -0.79 29.35
CA LEU A 387 0.10 -0.43 30.78
C LEU A 387 -1.22 0.19 31.24
N GLN A 388 -1.84 1.05 30.43
CA GLN A 388 -3.13 1.65 30.71
C GLN A 388 -4.25 0.60 30.79
N SER A 389 -4.24 -0.40 29.92
CA SER A 389 -5.21 -1.50 29.94
C SER A 389 -5.10 -2.36 31.20
N LEU A 390 -3.88 -2.59 31.72
CA LEU A 390 -3.65 -3.32 32.97
C LEU A 390 -4.18 -2.55 34.17
N ILE A 391 -4.03 -1.22 34.22
CA ILE A 391 -4.52 -0.36 35.30
C ILE A 391 -6.06 -0.36 35.33
N THR A 392 -6.69 -0.20 34.18
CA THR A 392 -8.17 -0.16 34.07
C THR A 392 -8.83 -1.51 34.36
N THR A 393 -8.10 -2.63 34.21
CA THR A 393 -8.60 -3.98 34.53
C THR A 393 -8.44 -4.28 36.03
N ALA A 394 -7.49 -3.65 36.73
CA ALA A 394 -7.29 -3.80 38.15
C ALA A 394 -8.29 -3.01 39.03
N GLU A 395 -9.03 -2.04 38.41
CA GLU A 395 -10.08 -1.24 39.08
C GLU A 395 -11.49 -1.81 38.88
N LYS A 396 -11.67 -2.91 38.19
CA LYS A 396 -12.92 -3.66 38.05
C LYS A 396 -12.87 -4.99 38.83
#